data_63b5040d90e03ffa8c5ba681efdfebf8
#
_entry.id   63b5040d90e03ffa8c5ba681efdfebf8
#
_cell.length_a   1.000
_cell.length_b   1.000
_cell.length_c   1.000
_cell.angle_alpha   90.00
_cell.angle_beta   90.00
_cell.angle_gamma   90.00
#
_symmetry.space_group_name_H-M   'P 1'
#
loop_
_entity.id
_entity.type
_entity.pdbx_description
1 polymer ?
#
loop_
_entity_poly.entity_id
_entity_poly.type
_entity_poly.pdbx_seq_one_letter_code
_entity_poly.pdbx_strand_id
1 'polypeptide(L)'
;PFFLGCGIYLPHLPWYLPGKYFDMHPLKKIRLPEHRTDDFDDIPEGGKRMASRAGGIIRESGKWREAVQGCLAAASFADACVGHVLDALKRSPYAENTIIVLWGDHGYDVGEKKFAKSALWEQTTRTPLIIHVPAALGGNPAAKTCTRPVSLLDLYPTLIDLCGLPPSQTSSQLDGRSIAALVRNPQVKWPYPAIITHSPHWHGPNHAVRSERFHYIH
;
A
#
# COMPACT_ATOMS: atom_id res chain seq x y z
N PRO A 1 -10.00 15.14 -22.00
CA PRO A 1 -9.61 14.18 -20.97
C PRO A 1 -8.13 14.32 -20.65
N PHE A 2 -7.73 14.02 -19.43
CA PHE A 2 -6.34 13.99 -19.00
C PHE A 2 -6.09 12.77 -18.10
N PHE A 3 -4.84 12.39 -17.97
CA PHE A 3 -4.33 11.48 -16.96
C PHE A 3 -3.19 12.20 -16.22
N LEU A 4 -3.24 12.19 -14.88
CA LEU A 4 -2.21 12.78 -14.04
C LEU A 4 -1.67 11.72 -13.09
N GLY A 5 -0.40 11.36 -13.26
CA GLY A 5 0.35 10.57 -12.27
C GLY A 5 1.11 11.52 -11.35
N CYS A 6 0.84 11.46 -10.04
CA CYS A 6 1.51 12.27 -9.04
C CYS A 6 2.23 11.35 -8.05
N GLY A 7 3.56 11.31 -8.12
CA GLY A 7 4.41 10.52 -7.22
C GLY A 7 4.84 11.32 -6.00
N ILE A 8 4.64 10.75 -4.80
CA ILE A 8 5.12 11.30 -3.54
C ILE A 8 6.14 10.31 -2.98
N TYR A 9 7.40 10.75 -2.84
CA TYR A 9 8.50 9.89 -2.43
C TYR A 9 8.39 9.37 -0.99
N LEU A 10 7.92 10.22 -0.07
CA LEU A 10 7.72 9.81 1.32
C LEU A 10 6.46 8.90 1.45
N PRO A 11 6.49 7.97 2.36
CA PRO A 11 7.37 7.78 3.53
C PRO A 11 8.66 6.98 3.30
N HIS A 12 9.20 6.91 2.09
CA HIS A 12 10.47 6.23 1.82
C HIS A 12 11.63 6.90 2.57
N LEU A 13 12.60 6.11 3.01
CA LEU A 13 13.87 6.61 3.59
C LEU A 13 14.74 7.33 2.52
N PRO A 14 15.56 8.32 2.92
CA PRO A 14 15.70 8.90 4.27
C PRO A 14 14.57 9.90 4.60
N TRP A 15 14.22 10.01 5.88
CA TRP A 15 13.14 10.88 6.33
C TRP A 15 13.58 12.34 6.51
N TYR A 16 13.85 13.02 5.44
CA TYR A 16 14.14 14.46 5.41
C TYR A 16 12.83 15.23 5.17
N LEU A 17 12.28 15.79 6.24
CA LEU A 17 11.00 16.49 6.22
C LEU A 17 10.96 17.58 7.31
N PRO A 18 10.06 18.57 7.22
CA PRO A 18 9.96 19.63 8.19
C PRO A 18 9.66 19.14 9.60
N GLY A 19 10.33 19.72 10.61
CA GLY A 19 10.25 19.33 12.02
C GLY A 19 8.84 19.26 12.58
N LYS A 20 7.93 20.14 12.12
CA LYS A 20 6.52 20.17 12.56
C LYS A 20 5.82 18.80 12.44
N TYR A 21 6.19 17.95 11.48
CA TYR A 21 5.59 16.63 11.33
C TYR A 21 6.12 15.64 12.38
N PHE A 22 7.37 15.78 12.84
CA PHE A 22 7.87 15.04 13.99
C PHE A 22 7.16 15.47 15.29
N ASP A 23 6.88 16.77 15.44
CA ASP A 23 6.18 17.33 16.61
C ASP A 23 4.75 16.79 16.73
N MET A 24 4.11 16.41 15.62
CA MET A 24 2.80 15.74 15.62
C MET A 24 2.84 14.38 16.30
N HIS A 25 4.00 13.74 16.38
CA HIS A 25 4.21 12.41 16.93
C HIS A 25 5.26 12.42 18.06
N PRO A 26 4.97 13.01 19.24
CA PRO A 26 5.92 13.10 20.34
C PRO A 26 6.41 11.71 20.76
N LEU A 27 7.72 11.53 20.93
CA LEU A 27 8.35 10.24 21.26
C LEU A 27 7.68 9.51 22.42
N LYS A 28 7.31 10.25 23.48
CA LYS A 28 6.64 9.70 24.68
C LYS A 28 5.26 9.08 24.39
N LYS A 29 4.62 9.45 23.27
CA LYS A 29 3.30 8.93 22.85
C LYS A 29 3.42 7.80 21.81
N ILE A 30 4.60 7.55 21.27
CA ILE A 30 4.80 6.49 20.29
C ILE A 30 4.56 5.13 20.97
N ARG A 31 3.65 4.37 20.41
CA ARG A 31 3.47 2.95 20.72
C ARG A 31 4.33 2.15 19.75
N LEU A 32 5.23 1.34 20.29
CA LEU A 32 6.02 0.43 19.46
C LEU A 32 5.13 -0.71 18.98
N PRO A 33 5.35 -1.21 17.76
CA PRO A 33 4.73 -2.44 17.30
C PRO A 33 5.05 -3.61 18.25
N GLU A 34 4.15 -4.57 18.31
CA GLU A 34 4.38 -5.79 19.07
C GLU A 34 5.51 -6.59 18.42
N HIS A 35 6.46 -7.04 19.23
CA HIS A 35 7.57 -7.86 18.80
C HIS A 35 7.67 -9.09 19.71
N ARG A 36 7.76 -10.26 19.10
CA ARG A 36 8.01 -11.53 19.77
C ARG A 36 9.40 -12.00 19.46
N THR A 37 10.13 -12.44 20.49
CA THR A 37 11.49 -12.95 20.34
C THR A 37 11.52 -14.31 19.63
N ASP A 38 10.45 -15.09 19.76
CA ASP A 38 10.23 -16.41 19.18
C ASP A 38 9.49 -16.39 17.81
N ASP A 39 9.28 -15.20 17.23
CA ASP A 39 8.46 -15.00 16.03
C ASP A 39 9.02 -15.67 14.75
N PHE A 40 10.26 -16.17 14.83
CA PHE A 40 10.92 -16.89 13.74
C PHE A 40 11.03 -18.41 13.97
N ASP A 41 10.60 -18.92 15.11
CA ASP A 41 10.86 -20.31 15.49
C ASP A 41 10.08 -21.29 14.60
N ASP A 42 8.87 -20.94 14.21
CA ASP A 42 7.99 -21.73 13.33
C ASP A 42 8.14 -21.39 11.84
N ILE A 43 9.02 -20.43 11.48
CA ILE A 43 9.24 -20.04 10.08
C ILE A 43 10.29 -20.94 9.44
N PRO A 44 10.00 -21.53 8.25
CA PRO A 44 10.98 -22.29 7.48
C PRO A 44 12.22 -21.45 7.12
N GLU A 45 13.37 -22.09 6.92
CA GLU A 45 14.63 -21.42 6.60
C GLU A 45 14.55 -20.46 5.39
N GLY A 46 13.74 -20.80 4.38
CA GLY A 46 13.46 -19.90 3.26
C GLY A 46 12.82 -18.58 3.69
N GLY A 47 11.84 -18.64 4.60
CA GLY A 47 11.19 -17.47 5.17
C GLY A 47 12.12 -16.66 6.08
N LYS A 48 12.96 -17.32 6.89
CA LYS A 48 13.95 -16.65 7.74
C LYS A 48 14.94 -15.81 6.93
N ARG A 49 15.32 -16.28 5.73
CA ARG A 49 16.19 -15.51 4.82
C ARG A 49 15.56 -14.20 4.32
N MET A 50 14.25 -14.09 4.31
CA MET A 50 13.56 -12.82 4.01
C MET A 50 13.64 -11.83 5.17
N ALA A 51 13.98 -12.28 6.40
CA ALA A 51 14.19 -11.41 7.53
C ALA A 51 15.46 -10.58 7.35
N SER A 52 15.40 -9.29 7.66
CA SER A 52 16.54 -8.39 7.62
C SER A 52 17.14 -8.27 9.03
N ARG A 53 18.48 -8.26 9.12
CA ARG A 53 19.18 -7.90 10.37
C ARG A 53 18.88 -6.46 10.83
N ALA A 54 18.43 -5.59 9.93
CA ALA A 54 18.15 -4.19 10.25
C ALA A 54 17.09 -4.03 11.36
N GLY A 55 16.10 -4.91 11.45
CA GLY A 55 15.12 -4.90 12.54
C GLY A 55 15.77 -5.10 13.91
N GLY A 56 16.66 -6.09 14.03
CA GLY A 56 17.45 -6.31 15.26
C GLY A 56 18.30 -5.10 15.60
N ILE A 57 19.08 -4.59 14.66
CA ILE A 57 19.94 -3.42 14.85
C ILE A 57 19.16 -2.21 15.36
N ILE A 58 17.99 -1.92 14.82
CA ILE A 58 17.14 -0.80 15.26
C ILE A 58 16.68 -1.00 16.70
N ARG A 59 16.25 -2.20 17.08
CA ARG A 59 15.81 -2.50 18.45
C ARG A 59 16.99 -2.42 19.43
N GLU A 60 18.09 -3.04 19.09
CA GLU A 60 19.31 -3.08 19.92
C GLU A 60 19.97 -1.71 20.09
N SER A 61 19.86 -0.84 19.10
CA SER A 61 20.39 0.53 19.16
C SER A 61 19.63 1.44 20.14
N GLY A 62 18.47 1.02 20.65
CA GLY A 62 17.55 1.85 21.44
C GLY A 62 16.86 2.95 20.64
N LYS A 63 17.00 2.97 19.32
CA LYS A 63 16.44 4.00 18.40
C LYS A 63 15.14 3.57 17.73
N TRP A 64 14.53 2.48 18.18
CA TRP A 64 13.32 1.99 17.54
C TRP A 64 12.15 2.97 17.62
N ARG A 65 12.01 3.66 18.75
CA ARG A 65 10.95 4.66 18.96
C ARG A 65 11.11 5.85 18.03
N GLU A 66 12.32 6.34 17.83
CA GLU A 66 12.64 7.40 16.89
C GLU A 66 12.41 6.96 15.43
N ALA A 67 12.71 5.72 15.11
CA ALA A 67 12.45 5.17 13.78
C ALA A 67 10.95 5.08 13.48
N VAL A 68 10.13 4.64 14.44
CA VAL A 68 8.66 4.65 14.31
C VAL A 68 8.13 6.07 14.22
N GLN A 69 8.66 7.01 15.01
CA GLN A 69 8.30 8.43 14.90
C GLN A 69 8.59 8.97 13.51
N GLY A 70 9.77 8.68 12.96
CA GLY A 70 10.15 9.14 11.62
C GLY A 70 9.22 8.61 10.52
N CYS A 71 8.83 7.33 10.63
CA CYS A 71 7.87 6.73 9.71
C CYS A 71 6.49 7.43 9.77
N LEU A 72 5.97 7.67 10.98
CA LEU A 72 4.69 8.37 11.19
C LEU A 72 4.74 9.82 10.72
N ALA A 73 5.82 10.53 11.00
CA ALA A 73 6.04 11.91 10.54
C ALA A 73 6.08 11.98 9.01
N ALA A 74 6.76 11.01 8.36
CA ALA A 74 6.84 10.93 6.92
C ALA A 74 5.48 10.61 6.27
N ALA A 75 4.69 9.74 6.89
CA ALA A 75 3.33 9.46 6.46
C ALA A 75 2.44 10.72 6.58
N SER A 76 2.54 11.48 7.67
CA SER A 76 1.80 12.74 7.85
C SER A 76 2.20 13.81 6.85
N PHE A 77 3.48 13.87 6.48
CA PHE A 77 3.93 14.77 5.42
C PHE A 77 3.39 14.34 4.04
N ALA A 78 3.43 13.05 3.72
CA ALA A 78 2.88 12.52 2.48
C ALA A 78 1.37 12.81 2.36
N ASP A 79 0.63 12.63 3.46
CA ASP A 79 -0.80 12.97 3.55
C ASP A 79 -1.05 14.46 3.27
N ALA A 80 -0.24 15.37 3.83
CA ALA A 80 -0.33 16.78 3.54
C ALA A 80 -0.06 17.11 2.06
N CYS A 81 0.89 16.40 1.42
CA CYS A 81 1.15 16.55 -0.02
C CYS A 81 -0.05 16.07 -0.86
N VAL A 82 -0.65 14.93 -0.51
CA VAL A 82 -1.90 14.46 -1.14
C VAL A 82 -2.99 15.51 -0.99
N GLY A 83 -3.15 16.08 0.21
CA GLY A 83 -4.12 17.16 0.48
C GLY A 83 -3.96 18.33 -0.48
N HIS A 84 -2.73 18.79 -0.73
CA HIS A 84 -2.48 19.87 -1.69
C HIS A 84 -2.94 19.55 -3.12
N VAL A 85 -2.71 18.33 -3.59
CA VAL A 85 -3.15 17.90 -4.91
C VAL A 85 -4.68 17.83 -4.98
N LEU A 86 -5.31 17.26 -3.96
CA LEU A 86 -6.78 17.15 -3.88
C LEU A 86 -7.45 18.53 -3.77
N ASP A 87 -6.87 19.45 -3.02
CA ASP A 87 -7.37 20.82 -2.91
C ASP A 87 -7.27 21.58 -4.25
N ALA A 88 -6.22 21.35 -5.03
CA ALA A 88 -6.08 21.92 -6.35
C ALA A 88 -7.15 21.37 -7.30
N LEU A 89 -7.37 20.05 -7.29
CA LEU A 89 -8.43 19.41 -8.07
C LEU A 89 -9.80 19.96 -7.68
N LYS A 90 -10.10 20.05 -6.37
CA LYS A 90 -11.38 20.56 -5.86
C LYS A 90 -11.72 21.97 -6.32
N ARG A 91 -10.69 22.81 -6.51
CA ARG A 91 -10.86 24.19 -7.05
C ARG A 91 -10.88 24.26 -8.58
N SER A 92 -10.68 23.15 -9.27
CA SER A 92 -10.65 23.11 -10.72
C SER A 92 -12.04 22.78 -11.31
N PRO A 93 -12.27 23.05 -12.61
CA PRO A 93 -13.50 22.64 -13.28
C PRO A 93 -13.61 21.12 -13.48
N TYR A 94 -12.62 20.35 -13.06
CA TYR A 94 -12.53 18.89 -13.22
C TYR A 94 -12.93 18.12 -11.96
N ALA A 95 -13.24 18.79 -10.86
CA ALA A 95 -13.52 18.16 -9.55
C ALA A 95 -14.58 17.05 -9.66
N GLU A 96 -15.68 17.33 -10.36
CA GLU A 96 -16.82 16.41 -10.50
C GLU A 96 -16.67 15.41 -11.65
N ASN A 97 -15.56 15.44 -12.37
CA ASN A 97 -15.32 14.61 -13.57
C ASN A 97 -13.94 13.94 -13.54
N THR A 98 -13.39 13.70 -12.36
CA THR A 98 -12.07 13.06 -12.21
C THR A 98 -12.16 11.89 -11.25
N ILE A 99 -11.83 10.69 -11.73
CA ILE A 99 -11.62 9.52 -10.88
C ILE A 99 -10.28 9.67 -10.17
N ILE A 100 -10.27 9.46 -8.86
CA ILE A 100 -9.06 9.55 -8.04
C ILE A 100 -8.70 8.15 -7.58
N VAL A 101 -7.45 7.76 -7.78
CA VAL A 101 -6.87 6.53 -7.24
C VAL A 101 -5.66 6.89 -6.40
N LEU A 102 -5.71 6.61 -5.11
CA LEU A 102 -4.60 6.73 -4.18
C LEU A 102 -4.15 5.34 -3.77
N TRP A 103 -2.86 5.04 -3.93
CA TRP A 103 -2.30 3.78 -3.47
C TRP A 103 -0.85 3.95 -2.99
N GLY A 104 -0.38 3.04 -2.15
CA GLY A 104 1.04 2.83 -1.93
C GLY A 104 1.54 1.68 -2.80
N ASP A 105 2.79 1.71 -3.21
CA ASP A 105 3.42 0.66 -4.03
C ASP A 105 3.66 -0.63 -3.23
N HIS A 106 3.88 -0.52 -1.91
CA HIS A 106 4.04 -1.60 -0.95
C HIS A 106 3.81 -1.09 0.48
N GLY A 107 3.71 -2.01 1.42
CA GLY A 107 3.73 -1.69 2.84
C GLY A 107 5.16 -1.58 3.40
N TYR A 108 5.29 -1.55 4.72
CA TYR A 108 6.57 -1.44 5.41
C TYR A 108 6.49 -2.08 6.80
N ASP A 109 7.51 -2.85 7.15
CA ASP A 109 7.70 -3.41 8.48
C ASP A 109 8.59 -2.45 9.29
N VAL A 110 8.11 -1.97 10.42
CA VAL A 110 8.81 -0.96 11.23
C VAL A 110 9.49 -1.58 12.47
N GLY A 111 9.89 -2.84 12.40
CA GLY A 111 10.74 -3.47 13.38
C GLY A 111 10.11 -4.68 14.09
N GLU A 112 8.90 -5.10 13.78
CA GLU A 112 8.28 -6.30 14.34
C GLU A 112 9.08 -7.55 13.95
N LYS A 113 9.21 -7.81 12.66
CA LYS A 113 10.03 -8.88 12.06
C LYS A 113 11.30 -8.33 11.45
N LYS A 114 11.21 -7.26 10.68
CA LYS A 114 12.33 -6.60 10.02
C LYS A 114 12.12 -5.09 10.02
N PHE A 115 13.10 -4.34 9.58
CA PHE A 115 12.96 -2.90 9.32
C PHE A 115 13.18 -2.66 7.84
N ALA A 116 12.20 -3.02 7.03
CA ALA A 116 12.30 -2.92 5.57
C ALA A 116 10.99 -3.34 4.88
N LYS A 117 11.03 -3.35 3.55
CA LYS A 117 9.92 -3.63 2.64
C LYS A 117 10.06 -4.91 1.83
N SER A 118 11.27 -5.45 1.67
CA SER A 118 11.53 -6.59 0.77
C SER A 118 11.17 -7.93 1.40
N ALA A 119 9.90 -8.16 1.66
CA ALA A 119 9.36 -9.40 2.19
C ALA A 119 7.93 -9.62 1.66
N LEU A 120 7.36 -10.80 1.97
CA LEU A 120 6.00 -11.16 1.59
C LEU A 120 5.04 -11.23 2.78
N TRP A 121 5.45 -10.75 3.95
CA TRP A 121 4.58 -10.66 5.12
C TRP A 121 3.51 -9.57 4.97
N GLU A 122 2.44 -9.68 5.74
CA GLU A 122 1.28 -8.78 5.68
C GLU A 122 1.68 -7.31 5.74
N GLN A 123 2.59 -6.93 6.66
CA GLN A 123 3.03 -5.53 6.85
C GLN A 123 3.72 -4.95 5.62
N THR A 124 4.37 -5.79 4.81
CA THR A 124 5.11 -5.34 3.63
C THR A 124 4.30 -5.44 2.34
N THR A 125 3.26 -6.26 2.31
CA THR A 125 2.41 -6.47 1.13
C THR A 125 1.09 -5.71 1.19
N ARG A 126 0.63 -5.34 2.40
CA ARG A 126 -0.57 -4.56 2.59
C ARG A 126 -0.28 -3.08 2.45
N THR A 127 -0.96 -2.43 1.53
CA THR A 127 -0.80 -1.01 1.22
C THR A 127 -2.16 -0.32 1.14
N PRO A 128 -2.28 0.99 1.41
CA PRO A 128 -3.52 1.70 1.18
C PRO A 128 -3.92 1.64 -0.30
N LEU A 129 -5.20 1.46 -0.55
CA LEU A 129 -5.82 1.62 -1.86
C LEU A 129 -7.18 2.28 -1.68
N ILE A 130 -7.33 3.48 -2.24
CA ILE A 130 -8.57 4.27 -2.20
C ILE A 130 -8.94 4.62 -3.63
N ILE A 131 -10.17 4.32 -4.02
CA ILE A 131 -10.71 4.68 -5.34
C ILE A 131 -11.95 5.54 -5.10
N HIS A 132 -11.90 6.77 -5.60
CA HIS A 132 -13.04 7.69 -5.61
C HIS A 132 -13.53 7.88 -7.04
N VAL A 133 -14.80 7.57 -7.26
CA VAL A 133 -15.50 7.83 -8.51
C VAL A 133 -16.57 8.88 -8.22
N PRO A 134 -16.54 10.05 -8.87
CA PRO A 134 -17.56 11.09 -8.67
C PRO A 134 -18.98 10.59 -8.96
N ALA A 135 -19.96 11.14 -8.28
CA ALA A 135 -21.37 10.80 -8.49
C ALA A 135 -21.81 11.00 -9.94
N ALA A 136 -21.31 12.06 -10.61
CA ALA A 136 -21.55 12.33 -12.02
C ALA A 136 -21.07 11.21 -12.97
N LEU A 137 -20.11 10.38 -12.50
CA LEU A 137 -19.59 9.22 -13.22
C LEU A 137 -20.17 7.89 -12.68
N GLY A 138 -21.27 7.94 -11.94
CA GLY A 138 -21.92 6.75 -11.37
C GLY A 138 -21.28 6.24 -10.08
N GLY A 139 -20.43 7.03 -9.44
CA GLY A 139 -19.83 6.71 -8.16
C GLY A 139 -20.84 6.77 -7.01
N ASN A 140 -20.54 6.06 -5.91
CA ASN A 140 -21.33 6.14 -4.70
C ASN A 140 -20.80 7.28 -3.82
N PRO A 141 -21.63 8.26 -3.43
CA PRO A 141 -21.18 9.37 -2.58
C PRO A 141 -20.84 8.94 -1.15
N ALA A 142 -21.34 7.79 -0.68
CA ALA A 142 -21.02 7.25 0.63
C ALA A 142 -19.70 6.49 0.58
N ALA A 143 -18.74 6.89 1.42
CA ALA A 143 -17.50 6.12 1.60
C ALA A 143 -17.82 4.71 2.13
N LYS A 144 -17.23 3.70 1.50
CA LYS A 144 -17.38 2.30 1.88
C LYS A 144 -16.00 1.63 1.99
N THR A 145 -15.91 0.69 2.92
CA THR A 145 -14.73 -0.16 3.05
C THR A 145 -15.00 -1.51 2.39
N CYS A 146 -14.04 -1.96 1.57
CA CYS A 146 -14.01 -3.29 1.00
C CYS A 146 -12.89 -4.10 1.69
N THR A 147 -13.22 -5.31 2.18
CA THR A 147 -12.27 -6.21 2.85
C THR A 147 -11.74 -7.30 1.92
N ARG A 148 -12.16 -7.30 0.66
CA ARG A 148 -11.71 -8.27 -0.33
C ARG A 148 -10.24 -8.03 -0.68
N PRO A 149 -9.38 -9.07 -0.70
CA PRO A 149 -8.02 -8.93 -1.17
C PRO A 149 -8.02 -8.63 -2.67
N VAL A 150 -7.22 -7.65 -3.06
CA VAL A 150 -7.01 -7.24 -4.45
C VAL A 150 -5.53 -7.00 -4.69
N SER A 151 -5.10 -7.05 -5.93
CA SER A 151 -3.72 -6.78 -6.33
C SER A 151 -3.60 -5.39 -6.96
N LEU A 152 -2.42 -4.76 -6.87
CA LEU A 152 -2.15 -3.53 -7.63
C LEU A 152 -2.15 -3.76 -9.15
N LEU A 153 -1.95 -5.01 -9.61
CA LEU A 153 -2.15 -5.39 -11.00
C LEU A 153 -3.59 -5.14 -11.50
N ASP A 154 -4.55 -5.14 -10.59
CA ASP A 154 -5.97 -4.92 -10.88
C ASP A 154 -6.29 -3.46 -11.21
N LEU A 155 -5.38 -2.51 -10.91
CA LEU A 155 -5.62 -1.08 -11.13
C LEU A 155 -5.77 -0.74 -12.61
N TYR A 156 -4.87 -1.24 -13.46
CA TYR A 156 -4.90 -0.91 -14.88
C TYR A 156 -6.19 -1.38 -15.58
N PRO A 157 -6.62 -2.65 -15.48
CA PRO A 157 -7.90 -3.07 -16.05
C PRO A 157 -9.11 -2.37 -15.39
N THR A 158 -9.01 -1.98 -14.13
CA THR A 158 -10.06 -1.22 -13.45
C THR A 158 -10.22 0.18 -14.03
N LEU A 159 -9.13 0.87 -14.33
CA LEU A 159 -9.16 2.18 -14.96
C LEU A 159 -9.71 2.11 -16.39
N ILE A 160 -9.37 1.08 -17.16
CA ILE A 160 -9.98 0.83 -18.48
C ILE A 160 -11.50 0.74 -18.34
N ASP A 161 -11.99 -0.07 -17.42
CA ASP A 161 -13.43 -0.29 -17.18
C ASP A 161 -14.12 0.99 -16.68
N LEU A 162 -13.57 1.66 -15.65
CA LEU A 162 -14.18 2.85 -15.07
C LEU A 162 -14.19 4.06 -16.02
N CYS A 163 -13.19 4.18 -16.89
CA CYS A 163 -13.09 5.26 -17.87
C CYS A 163 -13.74 4.93 -19.22
N GLY A 164 -14.30 3.73 -19.39
CA GLY A 164 -14.89 3.30 -20.65
C GLY A 164 -13.89 3.30 -21.81
N LEU A 165 -12.61 2.99 -21.54
CA LEU A 165 -11.57 2.94 -22.56
C LEU A 165 -11.67 1.65 -23.38
N PRO A 166 -11.23 1.67 -24.67
CA PRO A 166 -11.16 0.45 -25.44
C PRO A 166 -10.17 -0.53 -24.79
N PRO A 167 -10.36 -1.85 -24.95
CA PRO A 167 -9.41 -2.84 -24.49
C PRO A 167 -8.00 -2.52 -24.99
N SER A 168 -7.00 -2.87 -24.16
CA SER A 168 -5.61 -2.67 -24.54
C SER A 168 -5.31 -3.37 -25.88
N GLN A 169 -4.68 -2.67 -26.80
CA GLN A 169 -4.26 -3.21 -28.09
C GLN A 169 -2.95 -3.99 -28.00
N THR A 170 -2.36 -4.10 -26.80
CA THR A 170 -1.18 -4.95 -26.61
C THR A 170 -1.58 -6.42 -26.76
N SER A 171 -0.75 -7.19 -27.44
CA SER A 171 -0.98 -8.62 -27.70
C SER A 171 -0.90 -9.49 -26.43
N SER A 172 -0.46 -8.95 -25.32
CA SER A 172 -0.36 -9.63 -24.04
C SER A 172 -1.66 -9.49 -23.23
N GLN A 173 -2.17 -10.63 -22.78
CA GLN A 173 -3.27 -10.66 -21.82
C GLN A 173 -2.83 -9.97 -20.52
N LEU A 174 -3.72 -9.15 -19.93
CA LEU A 174 -3.47 -8.54 -18.63
C LEU A 174 -3.57 -9.59 -17.53
N ASP A 175 -2.63 -9.59 -16.60
CA ASP A 175 -2.65 -10.51 -15.45
C ASP A 175 -3.65 -10.08 -14.37
N GLY A 176 -3.89 -8.77 -14.25
CA GLY A 176 -4.87 -8.18 -13.33
C GLY A 176 -6.32 -8.30 -13.82
N ARG A 177 -7.26 -8.09 -12.91
CA ARG A 177 -8.72 -8.10 -13.15
C ARG A 177 -9.32 -6.78 -12.75
N SER A 178 -10.33 -6.30 -13.50
CA SER A 178 -11.09 -5.12 -13.07
C SER A 178 -11.81 -5.38 -11.74
N ILE A 179 -11.55 -4.50 -10.76
CA ILE A 179 -12.26 -4.46 -9.48
C ILE A 179 -13.39 -3.42 -9.49
N ALA A 180 -13.80 -2.90 -10.65
CA ALA A 180 -14.87 -1.91 -10.75
C ALA A 180 -16.19 -2.39 -10.12
N ALA A 181 -16.45 -3.69 -10.14
CA ALA A 181 -17.61 -4.27 -9.44
C ALA A 181 -17.52 -4.07 -7.92
N LEU A 182 -16.33 -4.24 -7.32
CA LEU A 182 -16.08 -3.96 -5.89
C LEU A 182 -16.18 -2.47 -5.57
N VAL A 183 -15.73 -1.60 -6.48
CA VAL A 183 -15.86 -0.14 -6.33
C VAL A 183 -17.33 0.27 -6.26
N ARG A 184 -18.18 -0.32 -7.12
CA ARG A 184 -19.64 -0.07 -7.13
C ARG A 184 -20.34 -0.70 -5.92
N ASN A 185 -19.97 -1.95 -5.56
CA ASN A 185 -20.55 -2.68 -4.43
C ASN A 185 -19.49 -3.55 -3.73
N PRO A 186 -18.94 -3.12 -2.57
CA PRO A 186 -17.94 -3.88 -1.81
C PRO A 186 -18.39 -5.25 -1.32
N GLN A 187 -19.69 -5.54 -1.34
CA GLN A 187 -20.27 -6.80 -0.88
C GLN A 187 -20.45 -7.84 -2.01
N VAL A 188 -20.12 -7.49 -3.24
CA VAL A 188 -20.21 -8.44 -4.35
C VAL A 188 -19.32 -9.65 -4.10
N LYS A 189 -19.75 -10.83 -4.57
CA LYS A 189 -18.93 -12.04 -4.48
C LYS A 189 -17.62 -11.84 -5.26
N TRP A 190 -16.50 -12.04 -4.55
CA TRP A 190 -15.16 -11.91 -5.10
C TRP A 190 -14.32 -13.14 -4.75
N PRO A 191 -14.27 -14.15 -5.61
CA PRO A 191 -13.61 -15.42 -5.30
C PRO A 191 -12.11 -15.42 -5.59
N TYR A 192 -11.54 -14.28 -6.01
CA TYR A 192 -10.17 -14.20 -6.46
C TYR A 192 -9.24 -13.79 -5.32
N PRO A 193 -8.14 -14.53 -5.07
CA PRO A 193 -7.10 -14.10 -4.16
C PRO A 193 -6.24 -13.03 -4.82
N ALA A 194 -5.56 -12.23 -4.00
CA ALA A 194 -4.44 -11.41 -4.47
C ALA A 194 -3.17 -12.27 -4.58
N ILE A 195 -2.47 -12.14 -5.68
CA ILE A 195 -1.18 -12.78 -5.92
C ILE A 195 -0.11 -11.70 -5.84
N ILE A 196 0.93 -11.98 -5.07
CA ILE A 196 2.06 -11.09 -4.85
C ILE A 196 3.32 -11.82 -5.29
N THR A 197 4.14 -11.17 -6.10
CA THR A 197 5.44 -11.68 -6.51
C THR A 197 6.53 -10.75 -6.01
N HIS A 198 7.52 -11.33 -5.35
CA HIS A 198 8.74 -10.65 -4.96
C HIS A 198 9.92 -11.34 -5.62
N SER A 199 10.64 -10.64 -6.47
CA SER A 199 11.82 -11.16 -7.17
C SER A 199 13.08 -10.45 -6.66
N PRO A 200 13.69 -10.92 -5.57
CA PRO A 200 15.00 -10.42 -5.16
C PRO A 200 16.05 -10.87 -6.17
N HIS A 201 16.98 -10.00 -6.51
CA HIS A 201 18.02 -10.24 -7.52
C HIS A 201 18.88 -11.49 -7.31
N TRP A 202 18.83 -12.10 -6.12
CA TRP A 202 19.75 -13.14 -5.67
C TRP A 202 19.15 -14.55 -5.54
N HIS A 203 17.83 -14.73 -5.50
CA HIS A 203 17.19 -15.97 -5.05
C HIS A 203 15.97 -16.44 -5.87
N GLY A 204 15.76 -15.89 -7.07
CA GLY A 204 14.58 -16.20 -7.89
C GLY A 204 13.28 -15.61 -7.29
N PRO A 205 12.15 -15.78 -7.96
CA PRO A 205 10.88 -15.23 -7.52
C PRO A 205 10.32 -16.00 -6.31
N ASN A 206 9.89 -15.27 -5.29
CA ASN A 206 9.05 -15.78 -4.22
C ASN A 206 7.63 -15.30 -4.48
N HIS A 207 6.65 -16.08 -4.09
CA HIS A 207 5.25 -15.78 -4.32
C HIS A 207 4.46 -15.82 -3.00
N ALA A 208 3.44 -14.99 -2.91
CA ALA A 208 2.43 -15.10 -1.88
C ALA A 208 1.04 -15.06 -2.49
N VAL A 209 0.11 -15.76 -1.84
CA VAL A 209 -1.30 -15.77 -2.20
C VAL A 209 -2.10 -15.33 -0.97
N ARG A 210 -2.82 -14.23 -1.11
CA ARG A 210 -3.66 -13.68 -0.04
C ARG A 210 -5.14 -13.85 -0.39
N SER A 211 -5.81 -14.73 0.34
CA SER A 211 -7.28 -14.86 0.33
C SER A 211 -7.90 -14.09 1.50
N GLU A 212 -9.20 -14.11 1.66
CA GLU A 212 -9.87 -13.49 2.82
C GLU A 212 -9.40 -14.07 4.15
N ARG A 213 -9.07 -15.36 4.19
CA ARG A 213 -8.74 -16.10 5.41
C ARG A 213 -7.27 -16.44 5.53
N PHE A 214 -6.61 -16.72 4.43
CA PHE A 214 -5.26 -17.29 4.42
C PHE A 214 -4.28 -16.41 3.69
N HIS A 215 -3.06 -16.37 4.19
CA HIS A 215 -1.89 -15.81 3.54
C HIS A 215 -0.84 -16.92 3.47
N TYR A 216 -0.60 -17.42 2.26
CA TYR A 216 0.39 -18.44 1.98
C TYR A 216 1.60 -17.82 1.29
N ILE A 217 2.79 -18.18 1.72
CA ILE A 217 4.07 -17.67 1.16
C ILE A 217 4.89 -18.88 0.74
N HIS A 218 5.41 -18.84 -0.48
CA HIS A 218 6.26 -19.89 -1.05
C HIS A 218 7.55 -19.30 -1.59
#